data_7c4203d1e92faecbdebb6987952394e4
#
_entry.id   7c4203d1e92faecbdebb6987952394e4
#
_cell.length_a   1.000
_cell.length_b   1.000
_cell.length_c   1.000
_cell.angle_alpha   90.00
_cell.angle_beta   90.00
_cell.angle_gamma   90.00
#
_symmetry.space_group_name_H-M   'P 1'
#
loop_
_entity.id
_entity.type
_entity.pdbx_description
1 polymer ?
#
loop_
_entity_poly.entity_id
_entity_poly.type
_entity_poly.pdbx_seq_one_letter_code
_entity_poly.pdbx_strand_id
1 'polypeptide(L)'
;IELVEENEWGIDGIDRVQFTVATNPGSPPGALNKIASGGELSRFLLALKVVLARVSAVPSLVFDEVDSGVGGATAAAIGQRLHLLAKERQILVITHSPQVAARGRTHFYIAKRETDGTMVTRVDALVDGARREEIARMLAGHSVTAEARAAADSLLEQPN
;
A
#
# COMPACT_ATOMS: atom_id res chain seq x y z
N ILE A 1 17.24 13.80 -9.19
CA ILE A 1 17.56 13.17 -10.49
C ILE A 1 18.93 13.65 -10.92
N GLU A 2 19.80 12.73 -11.24
CA GLU A 2 21.16 13.03 -11.70
C GLU A 2 21.34 12.52 -13.13
N LEU A 3 22.13 13.27 -13.92
CA LEU A 3 22.66 12.83 -15.19
C LEU A 3 24.07 12.31 -14.95
N VAL A 4 24.34 11.11 -15.40
CA VAL A 4 25.66 10.48 -15.30
C VAL A 4 26.15 10.25 -16.73
N GLU A 5 27.31 10.80 -17.06
CA GLU A 5 27.95 10.50 -18.35
C GLU A 5 28.50 9.06 -18.32
N GLU A 6 28.21 8.30 -19.35
CA GLU A 6 28.81 6.99 -19.57
C GLU A 6 29.99 7.13 -20.56
N ASN A 7 30.99 6.27 -20.43
CA ASN A 7 32.18 6.32 -21.28
C ASN A 7 31.92 5.87 -22.72
N GLU A 8 30.79 5.27 -22.99
CA GLU A 8 30.42 4.75 -24.32
C GLU A 8 29.06 5.26 -24.75
N TRP A 9 28.92 5.62 -26.01
CA TRP A 9 27.66 6.05 -26.61
C TRP A 9 26.78 4.84 -26.86
N GLY A 10 25.61 4.84 -26.23
CA GLY A 10 24.55 3.88 -26.51
C GLY A 10 23.58 4.38 -27.58
N ILE A 11 22.59 3.53 -27.92
CA ILE A 11 21.52 3.89 -28.85
C ILE A 11 20.66 5.06 -28.33
N ASP A 12 20.63 5.26 -27.01
CA ASP A 12 19.88 6.32 -26.31
C ASP A 12 20.75 7.56 -25.98
N GLY A 13 22.00 7.59 -26.41
CA GLY A 13 22.94 8.70 -26.16
C GLY A 13 24.02 8.34 -25.15
N ILE A 14 24.67 9.38 -24.63
CA ILE A 14 25.78 9.27 -23.64
C ILE A 14 25.28 9.48 -22.20
N ASP A 15 24.14 10.14 -22.02
CA ASP A 15 23.61 10.48 -20.71
C ASP A 15 22.76 9.34 -20.15
N ARG A 16 22.99 9.02 -18.89
CA ARG A 16 22.17 8.11 -18.11
C ARG A 16 21.45 8.86 -17.00
N VAL A 17 20.14 8.76 -17.00
CA VAL A 17 19.29 9.33 -15.94
C VAL A 17 19.17 8.33 -14.81
N GLN A 18 19.48 8.75 -13.58
CA GLN A 18 19.20 7.94 -12.41
C GLN A 18 18.46 8.73 -11.32
N PHE A 19 17.58 8.05 -10.62
CA PHE A 19 16.96 8.59 -9.42
C PHE A 19 17.92 8.40 -8.24
N THR A 20 18.14 9.48 -7.50
CA THR A 20 18.90 9.45 -6.26
C THR A 20 17.99 9.85 -5.10
N VAL A 21 18.24 9.30 -3.92
CA VAL A 21 17.46 9.60 -2.72
C VAL A 21 18.36 9.63 -1.49
N ALA A 22 18.09 10.58 -0.59
CA ALA A 22 18.68 10.61 0.75
C ALA A 22 17.65 9.98 1.72
N THR A 23 17.97 8.86 2.32
CA THR A 23 17.07 8.12 3.22
C THR A 23 17.01 8.71 4.61
N ASN A 24 18.05 9.49 5.00
CA ASN A 24 18.10 10.18 6.28
C ASN A 24 18.49 11.64 6.08
N PRO A 25 17.99 12.57 6.93
CA PRO A 25 18.44 13.94 6.92
C PRO A 25 19.96 14.03 7.10
N GLY A 26 20.65 14.74 6.21
CA GLY A 26 22.09 14.92 6.23
C GLY A 26 22.91 13.79 5.59
N SER A 27 22.30 12.70 5.17
CA SER A 27 22.98 11.67 4.38
C SER A 27 23.13 12.11 2.92
N PRO A 28 24.26 11.78 2.25
CA PRO A 28 24.39 12.04 0.83
C PRO A 28 23.38 11.23 0.04
N PRO A 29 22.81 11.77 -1.06
CA PRO A 29 21.95 11.02 -1.94
C PRO A 29 22.67 9.80 -2.53
N GLY A 30 22.01 8.66 -2.54
CA GLY A 30 22.49 7.44 -3.19
C GLY A 30 21.56 7.01 -4.32
N ALA A 31 22.06 6.25 -5.28
CA ALA A 31 21.24 5.74 -6.37
C ALA A 31 20.12 4.83 -5.83
N LEU A 32 18.90 5.01 -6.34
CA LEU A 32 17.69 4.31 -5.88
C LEU A 32 17.84 2.78 -5.89
N ASN A 33 18.54 2.24 -6.89
CA ASN A 33 18.81 0.80 -7.02
C ASN A 33 19.81 0.25 -6.00
N LYS A 34 20.49 1.13 -5.26
CA LYS A 34 21.45 0.79 -4.19
C LYS A 34 20.86 0.97 -2.79
N ILE A 35 19.58 1.36 -2.69
CA ILE A 35 18.92 1.47 -1.38
C ILE A 35 18.79 0.09 -0.78
N ALA A 36 19.39 -0.10 0.39
CA ALA A 36 19.55 -1.39 1.03
C ALA A 36 18.26 -1.98 1.63
N SER A 37 17.19 -1.16 1.82
CA SER A 37 15.96 -1.56 2.48
C SER A 37 14.80 -1.69 1.49
N GLY A 38 14.26 -2.91 1.33
CA GLY A 38 13.05 -3.15 0.51
C GLY A 38 11.85 -2.32 0.94
N GLY A 39 11.71 -2.06 2.25
CA GLY A 39 10.65 -1.20 2.77
C GLY A 39 10.80 0.27 2.35
N GLU A 40 12.01 0.80 2.26
CA GLU A 40 12.25 2.17 1.78
C GLU A 40 11.92 2.30 0.29
N LEU A 41 12.33 1.33 -0.50
CA LEU A 41 12.01 1.27 -1.92
C LEU A 41 10.50 1.18 -2.15
N SER A 42 9.79 0.35 -1.41
CA SER A 42 8.33 0.21 -1.49
C SER A 42 7.62 1.52 -1.17
N ARG A 43 8.03 2.23 -0.12
CA ARG A 43 7.48 3.55 0.24
C ARG A 43 7.77 4.60 -0.83
N PHE A 44 8.97 4.60 -1.38
CA PHE A 44 9.32 5.52 -2.47
C PHE A 44 8.47 5.25 -3.72
N LEU A 45 8.34 3.98 -4.13
CA LEU A 45 7.52 3.59 -5.27
C LEU A 45 6.04 3.92 -5.05
N LEU A 46 5.52 3.76 -3.83
CA LEU A 46 4.16 4.19 -3.50
C LEU A 46 4.00 5.70 -3.67
N ALA A 47 4.92 6.50 -3.10
CA ALA A 47 4.88 7.96 -3.23
C ALA A 47 4.93 8.40 -4.70
N LEU A 48 5.81 7.78 -5.49
CA LEU A 48 5.92 8.03 -6.92
C LEU A 48 4.64 7.67 -7.67
N LYS A 49 4.04 6.50 -7.39
CA LYS A 49 2.76 6.08 -7.98
C LYS A 49 1.63 7.04 -7.64
N VAL A 50 1.54 7.50 -6.39
CA VAL A 50 0.53 8.49 -5.97
C VAL A 50 0.70 9.82 -6.71
N VAL A 51 1.94 10.29 -6.88
CA VAL A 51 2.22 11.54 -7.62
C VAL A 51 1.90 11.37 -9.11
N LEU A 52 2.37 10.30 -9.73
CA LEU A 52 2.15 10.04 -11.16
C LEU A 52 0.68 9.71 -11.47
N ALA A 53 -0.07 9.16 -10.53
CA ALA A 53 -1.49 8.91 -10.71
C ALA A 53 -2.27 10.18 -11.03
N ARG A 54 -1.85 11.34 -10.52
CA ARG A 54 -2.51 12.64 -10.80
C ARG A 54 -2.40 13.07 -12.26
N VAL A 55 -1.33 12.70 -12.94
CA VAL A 55 -1.08 13.07 -14.34
C VAL A 55 -1.37 11.91 -15.32
N SER A 56 -1.62 10.72 -14.82
CA SER A 56 -1.96 9.55 -15.62
C SER A 56 -3.42 9.60 -16.08
N ALA A 57 -3.70 9.17 -17.29
CA ALA A 57 -5.07 9.01 -17.80
C ALA A 57 -5.73 7.69 -17.35
N VAL A 58 -5.03 6.83 -16.60
CA VAL A 58 -5.53 5.51 -16.18
C VAL A 58 -6.63 5.68 -15.12
N PRO A 59 -7.85 5.16 -15.36
CA PRO A 59 -8.99 5.35 -14.45
C PRO A 59 -8.96 4.45 -13.23
N SER A 60 -8.26 3.31 -13.28
CA SER A 60 -8.19 2.32 -12.21
C SER A 60 -6.75 1.95 -11.89
N LEU A 61 -6.42 1.86 -10.60
CA LEU A 61 -5.10 1.48 -10.11
C LEU A 61 -5.24 0.32 -9.12
N VAL A 62 -4.34 -0.63 -9.22
CA VAL A 62 -4.22 -1.75 -8.27
C VAL A 62 -2.92 -1.58 -7.49
N PHE A 63 -3.02 -1.62 -6.18
CA PHE A 63 -1.89 -1.61 -5.26
C PHE A 63 -1.86 -2.94 -4.51
N ASP A 64 -0.78 -3.67 -4.70
CA ASP A 64 -0.55 -4.96 -4.06
C ASP A 64 0.53 -4.81 -2.99
N GLU A 65 0.18 -5.14 -1.72
CA GLU A 65 1.06 -5.13 -0.55
C GLU A 65 1.93 -3.87 -0.38
N VAL A 66 1.40 -2.69 -0.72
CA VAL A 66 2.15 -1.41 -0.63
C VAL A 66 2.50 -1.01 0.81
N ASP A 67 1.87 -1.65 1.77
CA ASP A 67 2.08 -1.53 3.22
C ASP A 67 2.95 -2.64 3.79
N SER A 68 3.55 -3.48 2.94
CA SER A 68 4.46 -4.55 3.39
C SER A 68 5.67 -3.98 4.13
N GLY A 69 5.95 -4.56 5.31
CA GLY A 69 7.07 -4.14 6.16
C GLY A 69 6.89 -2.80 6.87
N VAL A 70 5.69 -2.21 6.84
CA VAL A 70 5.37 -0.98 7.59
C VAL A 70 4.22 -1.22 8.56
N GLY A 71 4.19 -0.48 9.66
CA GLY A 71 3.12 -0.60 10.66
C GLY A 71 2.73 0.76 11.25
N GLY A 72 1.72 0.73 12.10
CA GLY A 72 1.31 1.88 12.90
C GLY A 72 1.03 3.14 12.09
N ALA A 73 1.67 4.24 12.46
CA ALA A 73 1.46 5.55 11.87
C ALA A 73 1.79 5.60 10.36
N THR A 74 2.78 4.85 9.91
CA THR A 74 3.15 4.81 8.47
C THR A 74 2.07 4.12 7.65
N ALA A 75 1.52 2.99 8.13
CA ALA A 75 0.41 2.31 7.47
C ALA A 75 -0.86 3.20 7.42
N ALA A 76 -1.14 3.92 8.50
CA ALA A 76 -2.24 4.88 8.55
C ALA A 76 -2.07 6.00 7.52
N ALA A 77 -0.85 6.55 7.38
CA ALA A 77 -0.55 7.58 6.39
C ALA A 77 -0.71 7.06 4.94
N ILE A 78 -0.29 5.80 4.68
CA ILE A 78 -0.49 5.13 3.39
C ILE A 78 -2.00 5.03 3.09
N GLY A 79 -2.77 4.49 4.03
CA GLY A 79 -4.23 4.36 3.88
C GLY A 79 -4.91 5.69 3.58
N GLN A 80 -4.51 6.77 4.27
CA GLN A 80 -5.03 8.10 4.02
C GLN A 80 -4.70 8.61 2.61
N ARG A 81 -3.48 8.41 2.13
CA ARG A 81 -3.08 8.81 0.77
C ARG A 81 -3.85 8.05 -0.31
N LEU A 82 -4.03 6.74 -0.13
CA LEU A 82 -4.82 5.91 -1.03
C LEU A 82 -6.30 6.33 -1.02
N HIS A 83 -6.86 6.65 0.15
CA HIS A 83 -8.23 7.16 0.27
C HIS A 83 -8.42 8.48 -0.49
N LEU A 84 -7.48 9.44 -0.35
CA LEU A 84 -7.53 10.69 -1.09
C LEU A 84 -7.47 10.47 -2.61
N LEU A 85 -6.63 9.57 -3.07
CA LEU A 85 -6.52 9.20 -4.49
C LEU A 85 -7.82 8.56 -5.00
N ALA A 86 -8.51 7.79 -4.13
CA ALA A 86 -9.76 7.12 -4.46
C ALA A 86 -10.97 8.07 -4.65
N LYS A 87 -10.83 9.37 -4.33
CA LYS A 87 -11.85 10.38 -4.63
C LYS A 87 -11.94 10.71 -6.13
N GLU A 88 -10.84 10.50 -6.84
CA GLU A 88 -10.72 10.85 -8.26
C GLU A 88 -10.67 9.61 -9.17
N ARG A 89 -10.37 8.43 -8.61
CA ARG A 89 -10.08 7.21 -9.38
C ARG A 89 -10.58 5.97 -8.66
N GLN A 90 -10.74 4.88 -9.41
CA GLN A 90 -10.95 3.57 -8.78
C GLN A 90 -9.61 3.04 -8.25
N ILE A 91 -9.55 2.75 -6.95
CA ILE A 91 -8.39 2.20 -6.28
C ILE A 91 -8.75 0.84 -5.69
N LEU A 92 -8.04 -0.20 -6.12
CA LEU A 92 -8.06 -1.51 -5.47
C LEU A 92 -6.77 -1.68 -4.69
N VAL A 93 -6.91 -2.09 -3.44
CA VAL A 93 -5.76 -2.30 -2.55
C VAL A 93 -5.82 -3.69 -1.98
N ILE A 94 -4.75 -4.45 -2.14
CA ILE A 94 -4.53 -5.73 -1.48
C ILE A 94 -3.63 -5.46 -0.29
N THR A 95 -4.12 -5.73 0.91
CA THR A 95 -3.44 -5.36 2.16
C THR A 95 -3.74 -6.36 3.28
N HIS A 96 -2.80 -6.51 4.18
CA HIS A 96 -2.97 -7.20 5.45
C HIS A 96 -2.95 -6.21 6.65
N SER A 97 -2.84 -4.91 6.40
CA SER A 97 -2.83 -3.87 7.42
C SER A 97 -4.25 -3.39 7.74
N PRO A 98 -4.71 -3.49 8.99
CA PRO A 98 -6.01 -2.99 9.41
C PRO A 98 -6.15 -1.48 9.23
N GLN A 99 -5.05 -0.72 9.37
CA GLN A 99 -5.02 0.74 9.16
C GLN A 99 -5.31 1.14 7.71
N VAL A 100 -4.84 0.33 6.76
CA VAL A 100 -5.09 0.55 5.33
C VAL A 100 -6.48 0.05 4.96
N ALA A 101 -6.86 -1.16 5.39
CA ALA A 101 -8.16 -1.77 5.09
C ALA A 101 -9.34 -0.94 5.62
N ALA A 102 -9.21 -0.33 6.81
CA ALA A 102 -10.23 0.52 7.40
C ALA A 102 -10.52 1.78 6.55
N ARG A 103 -9.60 2.25 5.71
CA ARG A 103 -9.77 3.43 4.85
C ARG A 103 -10.52 3.13 3.54
N GLY A 104 -10.67 1.85 3.18
CA GLY A 104 -11.44 1.46 2.02
C GLY A 104 -12.94 1.75 2.20
N ARG A 105 -13.61 2.19 1.14
CA ARG A 105 -15.07 2.38 1.14
C ARG A 105 -15.80 1.04 1.05
N THR A 106 -15.22 0.10 0.32
CA THR A 106 -15.70 -1.28 0.20
C THR A 106 -14.60 -2.22 0.68
N HIS A 107 -14.97 -3.28 1.39
CA HIS A 107 -14.02 -4.27 1.90
C HIS A 107 -14.41 -5.65 1.37
N PHE A 108 -13.48 -6.30 0.70
CA PHE A 108 -13.62 -7.69 0.24
C PHE A 108 -12.71 -8.59 1.07
N TYR A 109 -13.28 -9.67 1.56
CA TYR A 109 -12.54 -10.73 2.24
C TYR A 109 -12.24 -11.85 1.25
N ILE A 110 -10.97 -12.22 1.15
CA ILE A 110 -10.52 -13.28 0.24
C ILE A 110 -10.05 -14.46 1.07
N ALA A 111 -10.65 -15.62 0.85
CA ALA A 111 -10.28 -16.85 1.55
C ALA A 111 -10.26 -18.05 0.59
N LYS A 112 -9.33 -18.96 0.84
CA LYS A 112 -9.32 -20.28 0.22
C LYS A 112 -10.13 -21.23 1.10
N ARG A 113 -11.09 -21.93 0.51
CA ARG A 113 -11.89 -22.96 1.17
C ARG A 113 -11.86 -24.23 0.35
N GLU A 114 -11.81 -25.36 1.03
CA GLU A 114 -11.99 -26.65 0.39
C GLU A 114 -13.49 -26.88 0.12
N THR A 115 -13.81 -27.21 -1.11
CA THR A 115 -15.15 -27.58 -1.55
C THR A 115 -15.01 -28.82 -2.42
N ASP A 116 -15.61 -29.92 -2.02
CA ASP A 116 -15.59 -31.21 -2.73
C ASP A 116 -14.17 -31.66 -3.09
N GLY A 117 -13.22 -31.56 -2.14
CA GLY A 117 -11.82 -31.95 -2.33
C GLY A 117 -10.99 -31.00 -3.20
N THR A 118 -11.55 -29.84 -3.58
CA THR A 118 -10.86 -28.83 -4.39
C THR A 118 -10.76 -27.52 -3.63
N MET A 119 -9.57 -26.91 -3.66
CA MET A 119 -9.36 -25.57 -3.06
C MET A 119 -9.94 -24.49 -3.97
N VAL A 120 -10.95 -23.79 -3.48
CA VAL A 120 -11.60 -22.69 -4.19
C VAL A 120 -11.32 -21.37 -3.47
N THR A 121 -10.92 -20.35 -4.23
CA THR A 121 -10.82 -18.99 -3.71
C THR A 121 -12.20 -18.33 -3.77
N ARG A 122 -12.66 -17.83 -2.62
CA ARG A 122 -13.89 -17.04 -2.51
C ARG A 122 -13.56 -15.59 -2.19
N VAL A 123 -14.41 -14.71 -2.72
CA VAL A 123 -14.37 -13.26 -2.48
C VAL A 123 -15.73 -12.84 -1.95
N ASP A 124 -15.76 -12.42 -0.69
CA ASP A 124 -16.99 -12.01 -0.01
C ASP A 124 -16.94 -10.51 0.29
N ALA A 125 -17.95 -9.76 -0.11
CA ALA A 125 -18.07 -8.35 0.27
C ALA A 125 -18.49 -8.25 1.75
N LEU A 126 -17.72 -7.54 2.54
CA LEU A 126 -17.99 -7.32 3.95
C LEU A 126 -18.75 -6.02 4.16
N VAL A 127 -19.84 -6.08 4.92
CA VAL A 127 -20.66 -4.93 5.30
C VAL A 127 -20.74 -4.83 6.82
N ASP A 128 -20.86 -3.61 7.33
CA ASP A 128 -21.14 -3.28 8.73
C ASP A 128 -20.41 -4.17 9.77
N GLY A 129 -21.15 -4.97 10.52
CA GLY A 129 -20.61 -5.82 11.59
C GLY A 129 -19.55 -6.83 11.11
N ALA A 130 -19.73 -7.43 9.93
CA ALA A 130 -18.75 -8.36 9.37
C ALA A 130 -17.41 -7.65 9.04
N ARG A 131 -17.48 -6.42 8.53
CA ARG A 131 -16.30 -5.59 8.29
C ARG A 131 -15.58 -5.22 9.57
N ARG A 132 -16.32 -4.86 10.63
CA ARG A 132 -15.80 -4.59 11.96
C ARG A 132 -15.05 -5.79 12.53
N GLU A 133 -15.68 -6.98 12.49
CA GLU A 133 -15.06 -8.22 12.98
C GLU A 133 -13.77 -8.56 12.21
N GLU A 134 -13.73 -8.34 10.87
CA GLU A 134 -12.52 -8.59 10.09
C GLU A 134 -11.40 -7.61 10.46
N ILE A 135 -11.67 -6.31 10.61
CA ILE A 135 -10.67 -5.33 11.08
C ILE A 135 -10.18 -5.70 12.48
N ALA A 136 -11.07 -6.11 13.39
CA ALA A 136 -10.69 -6.58 14.73
C ALA A 136 -9.82 -7.85 14.66
N ARG A 137 -10.14 -8.80 13.78
CA ARG A 137 -9.31 -9.99 13.52
C ARG A 137 -7.92 -9.63 13.00
N MET A 138 -7.84 -8.68 12.07
CA MET A 138 -6.56 -8.18 11.53
C MET A 138 -5.69 -7.52 12.63
N LEU A 139 -6.31 -6.89 13.63
CA LEU A 139 -5.61 -6.29 14.78
C LEU A 139 -5.13 -7.33 15.80
N ALA A 140 -5.98 -8.31 16.11
CA ALA A 140 -5.77 -9.25 17.21
C ALA A 140 -5.20 -10.62 16.80
N GLY A 141 -5.23 -10.95 15.51
CA GLY A 141 -4.88 -12.29 15.03
C GLY A 141 -6.00 -13.31 15.29
N HIS A 142 -5.68 -14.43 15.97
CA HIS A 142 -6.61 -15.56 16.12
C HIS A 142 -7.80 -15.32 17.06
N SER A 143 -7.64 -14.48 18.10
CA SER A 143 -8.66 -14.26 19.12
C SER A 143 -9.17 -12.82 19.09
N VAL A 144 -10.39 -12.62 18.63
CA VAL A 144 -11.00 -11.29 18.61
C VAL A 144 -11.54 -10.95 20.00
N THR A 145 -10.90 -10.01 20.68
CA THR A 145 -11.28 -9.53 22.02
C THR A 145 -12.20 -8.30 21.93
N ALA A 146 -12.77 -7.89 23.06
CA ALA A 146 -13.57 -6.66 23.14
C ALA A 146 -12.73 -5.41 22.83
N GLU A 147 -11.47 -5.41 23.29
CA GLU A 147 -10.51 -4.32 23.04
C GLU A 147 -10.16 -4.22 21.54
N ALA A 148 -9.99 -5.36 20.87
CA ALA A 148 -9.74 -5.38 19.42
C ALA A 148 -10.93 -4.83 18.63
N ARG A 149 -12.17 -5.12 19.06
CA ARG A 149 -13.38 -4.54 18.47
C ARG A 149 -13.46 -3.03 18.70
N ALA A 150 -13.15 -2.56 19.91
CA ALA A 150 -13.11 -1.13 20.19
C ALA A 150 -12.03 -0.40 19.37
N ALA A 151 -10.87 -1.02 19.18
CA ALA A 151 -9.82 -0.49 18.31
C ALA A 151 -10.25 -0.47 16.83
N ALA A 152 -10.97 -1.50 16.38
CA ALA A 152 -11.53 -1.54 15.03
C ALA A 152 -12.56 -0.43 14.80
N ASP A 153 -13.44 -0.19 15.78
CA ASP A 153 -14.39 0.93 15.74
C ASP A 153 -13.66 2.26 15.58
N SER A 154 -12.61 2.49 16.40
CA SER A 154 -11.81 3.71 16.32
C SER A 154 -11.12 3.90 14.96
N LEU A 155 -10.72 2.82 14.26
CA LEU A 155 -10.15 2.90 12.92
C LEU A 155 -11.21 3.20 11.85
N LEU A 156 -12.40 2.64 12.00
CA LEU A 156 -13.51 2.81 11.04
C LEU A 156 -14.20 4.18 11.17
N GLU A 157 -14.23 4.75 12.37
CA GLU A 157 -14.84 6.06 12.68
C GLU A 157 -13.93 7.24 12.33
N GLN A 158 -12.64 7.03 12.08
CA GLN A 158 -11.74 8.11 11.69
C GLN A 158 -12.25 8.80 10.43
N PRO A 159 -12.39 10.14 10.43
CA PRO A 159 -12.92 10.89 9.30
C PRO A 159 -12.08 10.64 8.05
N ASN A 160 -12.78 10.32 6.98
CA ASN A 160 -12.26 10.07 5.64
C ASN A 160 -11.98 11.39 4.89
#